data_e195e495a5046bbbc41052bf100baf43
#
_entry.id   e195e495a5046bbbc41052bf100baf43
#
_cell.length_a   1.000
_cell.length_b   1.000
_cell.length_c   1.000
_cell.angle_alpha   90.00
_cell.angle_beta   90.00
_cell.angle_gamma   90.00
#
_symmetry.space_group_name_H-M   'P 1'
#
loop_
_entity.id
_entity.type
_entity.pdbx_description
1 polymer ?
#
loop_
_entity_poly.entity_id
_entity_poly.type
_entity_poly.pdbx_seq_one_letter_code
_entity_poly.pdbx_strand_id
1 'polypeptide(L)'
;MTSHALKSFWKCYDRLPAHVQKLADKNFALFSDNPSHPSLGFAKKGEIYTVEIGRSYRALARERNGHYYWFWIGTHEEYNKFKF
;
A
#
# COMPACT_ATOMS: atom_id res chain seq x y z
N MET A 1 -3.88 -6.53 14.05
CA MET A 1 -4.14 -6.25 12.63
C MET A 1 -3.16 -7.02 11.78
N THR A 2 -3.64 -7.75 10.79
CA THR A 2 -2.81 -8.63 9.98
C THR A 2 -2.77 -8.12 8.54
N SER A 3 -1.60 -8.19 7.93
CA SER A 3 -1.35 -7.66 6.60
C SER A 3 -0.81 -8.77 5.70
N HIS A 4 -1.40 -8.93 4.52
CA HIS A 4 -1.02 -9.96 3.56
C HIS A 4 -0.77 -9.32 2.19
N ALA A 5 0.29 -9.74 1.51
CA ALA A 5 0.57 -9.27 0.15
C ALA A 5 0.19 -10.36 -0.84
N LEU A 6 -0.70 -10.03 -1.78
CA LEU A 6 -1.17 -10.95 -2.80
C LEU A 6 -0.18 -11.01 -3.98
N LYS A 7 -0.34 -12.02 -4.85
CA LYS A 7 0.51 -12.15 -6.04
C LYS A 7 0.48 -10.91 -6.92
N SER A 8 -0.69 -10.30 -7.08
CA SER A 8 -0.83 -9.07 -7.86
C SER A 8 0.01 -7.93 -7.30
N PHE A 9 0.10 -7.84 -5.97
CA PHE A 9 0.95 -6.85 -5.31
C PHE A 9 2.42 -7.10 -5.67
N TRP A 10 2.89 -8.34 -5.54
CA TRP A 10 4.29 -8.67 -5.80
C TRP A 10 4.68 -8.42 -7.26
N LYS A 11 3.78 -8.64 -8.21
CA LYS A 11 4.03 -8.30 -9.61
C LYS A 11 4.28 -6.81 -9.80
N CYS A 12 3.50 -5.98 -9.11
CA CYS A 12 3.70 -4.53 -9.14
C CYS A 12 5.00 -4.13 -8.43
N TYR A 13 5.25 -4.73 -7.27
CA TYR A 13 6.43 -4.46 -6.46
C TYR A 13 7.72 -4.74 -7.24
N ASP A 14 7.76 -5.85 -7.99
CA ASP A 14 8.94 -6.24 -8.75
C ASP A 14 9.31 -5.25 -9.85
N ARG A 15 8.37 -4.41 -10.27
CA ARG A 15 8.60 -3.37 -11.28
C ARG A 15 9.12 -2.07 -10.68
N LEU A 16 9.12 -1.95 -9.37
CA LEU A 16 9.53 -0.72 -8.70
C LEU A 16 11.05 -0.57 -8.71
N PRO A 17 11.55 0.68 -8.80
CA PRO A 17 12.98 0.91 -8.57
C PRO A 17 13.40 0.43 -7.18
N ALA A 18 14.66 0.02 -7.04
CA ALA A 18 15.15 -0.54 -5.79
C ALA A 18 14.94 0.38 -4.58
N HIS A 19 15.12 1.68 -4.75
CA HIS A 19 14.93 2.64 -3.66
C HIS A 19 13.46 2.73 -3.22
N VAL A 20 12.54 2.51 -4.14
CA VAL A 20 11.10 2.50 -3.83
C VAL A 20 10.72 1.21 -3.13
N GLN A 21 11.31 0.08 -3.54
CA GLN A 21 11.10 -1.20 -2.85
C GLN A 21 11.53 -1.11 -1.39
N LYS A 22 12.68 -0.51 -1.11
CA LYS A 22 13.16 -0.30 0.26
C LYS A 22 12.20 0.58 1.07
N LEU A 23 11.69 1.63 0.44
CA LEU A 23 10.75 2.52 1.07
C LEU A 23 9.42 1.81 1.37
N ALA A 24 8.97 0.97 0.45
CA ALA A 24 7.77 0.15 0.64
C ALA A 24 7.97 -0.82 1.81
N ASP A 25 9.10 -1.50 1.87
CA ASP A 25 9.42 -2.43 2.95
C ASP A 25 9.36 -1.73 4.31
N LYS A 26 9.96 -0.54 4.39
CA LYS A 26 9.96 0.26 5.60
C LYS A 26 8.54 0.67 6.00
N ASN A 27 7.74 1.11 5.04
CA ASN A 27 6.38 1.57 5.31
C ASN A 27 5.46 0.42 5.72
N PHE A 28 5.63 -0.78 5.15
CA PHE A 28 4.84 -1.94 5.56
C PHE A 28 5.23 -2.43 6.95
N ALA A 29 6.51 -2.35 7.32
CA ALA A 29 6.93 -2.63 8.68
C ALA A 29 6.29 -1.62 9.65
N LEU A 30 6.29 -0.35 9.29
CA LEU A 30 5.67 0.70 10.09
C LEU A 30 4.16 0.50 10.21
N PHE A 31 3.49 0.11 9.12
CA PHE A 31 2.06 -0.18 9.13
C PHE A 31 1.72 -1.31 10.09
N SER A 32 2.53 -2.35 10.14
CA SER A 32 2.33 -3.47 11.06
C SER A 32 2.47 -3.05 12.51
N ASP A 33 3.35 -2.09 12.79
CA ASP A 33 3.61 -1.61 14.14
C ASP A 33 2.62 -0.52 14.55
N ASN A 34 2.35 0.44 13.66
CA ASN A 34 1.48 1.58 13.95
C ASN A 34 0.77 2.05 12.68
N PRO A 35 -0.40 1.47 12.34
CA PRO A 35 -1.14 1.86 11.14
C PRO A 35 -1.57 3.33 11.12
N SER A 36 -1.65 3.95 12.27
CA SER A 36 -2.07 5.35 12.40
C SER A 36 -0.93 6.34 12.24
N HIS A 37 0.29 5.87 11.97
CA HIS A 37 1.44 6.75 11.82
C HIS A 37 1.20 7.77 10.71
N PRO A 38 1.41 9.07 10.96
CA PRO A 38 1.08 10.12 9.98
C PRO A 38 1.75 9.97 8.62
N SER A 39 2.98 9.44 8.57
CA SER A 39 3.71 9.29 7.31
C SER A 39 3.10 8.25 6.38
N LEU A 40 2.22 7.39 6.87
CA LEU A 40 1.55 6.37 6.05
C LEU A 40 0.35 6.94 5.28
N GLY A 41 -0.25 8.02 5.75
CA GLY A 41 -1.45 8.57 5.14
C GLY A 41 -2.54 7.51 4.95
N PHE A 42 -2.66 6.60 5.92
CA PHE A 42 -3.62 5.49 5.85
C PHE A 42 -5.04 6.02 5.80
N ALA A 43 -5.76 5.68 4.72
CA ALA A 43 -7.11 6.19 4.49
C ALA A 43 -7.97 5.13 3.82
N LYS A 44 -9.27 5.28 3.97
CA LYS A 44 -10.26 4.43 3.32
C LYS A 44 -10.98 5.25 2.25
N LYS A 45 -11.06 4.71 1.03
CA LYS A 45 -11.82 5.30 -0.07
C LYS A 45 -12.75 4.25 -0.65
N GLY A 46 -14.05 4.40 -0.41
CA GLY A 46 -15.00 3.36 -0.73
C GLY A 46 -14.68 2.11 0.09
N GLU A 47 -14.43 1.01 -0.59
CA GLU A 47 -14.06 -0.25 0.07
C GLU A 47 -12.55 -0.52 0.01
N ILE A 48 -11.78 0.45 -0.46
CA ILE A 48 -10.34 0.30 -0.66
C ILE A 48 -9.59 1.11 0.40
N TYR A 49 -8.55 0.51 0.96
CA TYR A 49 -7.63 1.18 1.87
C TYR A 49 -6.37 1.55 1.13
N THR A 50 -5.83 2.73 1.42
CA THR A 50 -4.64 3.24 0.77
C THR A 50 -3.58 3.62 1.79
N VAL A 51 -2.31 3.43 1.44
CA VAL A 51 -1.19 3.99 2.19
C VAL A 51 -0.25 4.69 1.22
N GLU A 52 0.40 5.75 1.69
CA GLU A 52 1.42 6.44 0.93
C GLU A 52 2.76 5.74 1.09
N ILE A 53 3.46 5.58 -0.04
CA ILE A 53 4.81 5.05 -0.07
C ILE A 53 5.69 6.20 -0.58
N GLY A 54 6.20 6.98 0.37
CA GLY A 54 6.86 8.24 0.02
C GLY A 54 5.88 9.23 -0.60
N ARG A 55 6.39 10.12 -1.44
CA ARG A 55 5.55 11.17 -2.05
C ARG A 55 4.91 10.76 -3.36
N SER A 56 5.51 9.80 -4.06
CA SER A 56 5.16 9.52 -5.45
C SER A 56 4.50 8.18 -5.68
N TYR A 57 4.35 7.36 -4.65
CA TYR A 57 3.82 6.00 -4.78
C TYR A 57 2.72 5.76 -3.75
N ARG A 58 1.81 4.84 -4.09
CA ARG A 58 0.74 4.41 -3.20
C ARG A 58 0.53 2.91 -3.32
N ALA A 59 0.04 2.31 -2.23
CA ALA A 59 -0.37 0.91 -2.21
C ALA A 59 -1.85 0.82 -1.83
N LEU A 60 -2.51 -0.20 -2.35
CA LEU A 60 -3.95 -0.41 -2.16
C LEU A 60 -4.21 -1.78 -1.55
N ALA A 61 -5.18 -1.82 -0.63
CA ALA A 61 -5.59 -3.05 0.02
C ALA A 61 -7.11 -3.13 0.16
N ARG A 62 -7.59 -4.35 0.31
CA ARG A 62 -8.96 -4.62 0.77
C ARG A 62 -8.89 -5.19 2.17
N GLU A 63 -9.88 -4.85 3.00
CA GLU A 63 -9.96 -5.38 4.36
C GLU A 63 -11.03 -6.46 4.40
N ARG A 64 -10.75 -7.54 5.14
CA ARG A 64 -11.73 -8.57 5.40
C ARG A 64 -11.45 -9.18 6.77
N ASN A 65 -12.42 -9.07 7.67
CA ASN A 65 -12.34 -9.62 9.03
C ASN A 65 -11.09 -9.17 9.81
N GLY A 66 -10.71 -7.91 9.65
CA GLY A 66 -9.54 -7.36 10.34
C GLY A 66 -8.22 -7.64 9.65
N HIS A 67 -8.24 -8.30 8.49
CA HIS A 67 -7.04 -8.58 7.69
C HIS A 67 -7.00 -7.67 6.49
N TYR A 68 -5.84 -7.14 6.18
CA TYR A 68 -5.62 -6.29 5.01
C TYR A 68 -4.90 -7.08 3.94
N TYR A 69 -5.46 -7.10 2.74
CA TYR A 69 -4.92 -7.81 1.59
C TYR A 69 -4.45 -6.80 0.56
N TRP A 70 -3.14 -6.60 0.49
CA TRP A 70 -2.52 -5.65 -0.44
C TRP A 70 -2.51 -6.28 -1.83
N PHE A 71 -3.09 -5.60 -2.80
CA PHE A 71 -3.23 -6.14 -4.16
C PHE A 71 -2.53 -5.29 -5.21
N TRP A 72 -2.07 -4.09 -4.87
CA TRP A 72 -1.46 -3.20 -5.85
C TRP A 72 -0.53 -2.21 -5.17
N ILE A 73 0.56 -1.84 -5.88
CA ILE A 73 1.45 -0.75 -5.51
C ILE A 73 1.97 -0.13 -6.81
N GLY A 74 2.02 1.20 -6.89
CA GLY A 74 2.47 1.88 -8.08
C GLY A 74 2.56 3.38 -7.86
N THR A 75 2.71 4.12 -8.95
CA THR A 75 2.85 5.57 -8.90
C THR A 75 1.53 6.23 -8.52
N HIS A 76 1.65 7.46 -8.01
CA HIS A 76 0.48 8.28 -7.69
C HIS A 76 -0.36 8.57 -8.94
N GLU A 77 0.27 8.74 -10.09
CA GLU A 77 -0.45 8.93 -11.36
C GLU A 77 -1.28 7.71 -11.72
N GLU A 78 -0.71 6.51 -11.59
CA GLU A 78 -1.44 5.27 -11.83
C GLU A 78 -2.59 5.11 -10.84
N TYR A 79 -2.33 5.46 -9.57
CA TYR A 79 -3.35 5.44 -8.53
C TYR A 79 -4.55 6.33 -8.91
N ASN A 80 -4.30 7.50 -9.47
CA ASN A 80 -5.37 8.44 -9.84
C ASN A 80 -6.29 7.91 -10.93
N LYS A 81 -5.88 6.85 -11.64
CA LYS A 81 -6.72 6.21 -12.67
C LYS A 81 -7.70 5.21 -12.11
N PHE A 82 -7.53 4.82 -10.85
CA PHE A 82 -8.51 3.94 -10.20
C PHE A 82 -9.78 4.73 -9.91
N LYS A 83 -10.93 4.06 -10.06
CA LYS A 83 -12.25 4.62 -9.75
C LYS A 83 -12.80 3.88 -8.53
N PHE A 84 -13.08 4.62 -7.51
CA PHE A 84 -13.58 4.07 -6.25
C PHE A 84 -15.06 4.40 -6.04
#